data_931e4b54dc6c97f57233a7627b1bdcbc
#
_entry.id   931e4b54dc6c97f57233a7627b1bdcbc
#
_cell.length_a   1.000
_cell.length_b   1.000
_cell.length_c   1.000
_cell.angle_alpha   90.00
_cell.angle_beta   90.00
_cell.angle_gamma   90.00
#
_symmetry.space_group_name_H-M   'P 1'
#
loop_
_entity.id
_entity.type
_entity.pdbx_description
1 polymer ?
#
loop_
_entity_poly.entity_id
_entity_poly.type
_entity_poly.pdbx_seq_one_letter_code
_entity_poly.pdbx_strand_id
1 'polypeptide(L)'
;KNLGSAAFTHGCGFADARGQQIDIHWAALSTHCAPGSDARFWARAVPMPLPAGTLLSLCPSDELVHIIAHGLRWNHIPSIRWVADAVTLLTCEGAAFDWDLFVDEVDRRGLGIGVAPALAVLAHYDVSIPPRIIEQVRALPATAIDRWRDAHTRWPWHQPKPLGVIAFDALRFVDGLGPVPAARQLASYVVNRLAPDGRWRSVPVQLYGKLRARL
;
A
#
# COMPACT_ATOMS: atom_id res chain seq x y z
N LYS A 1 -19.17 -4.71 -11.67
CA LYS A 1 -18.28 -3.55 -11.40
C LYS A 1 -17.60 -3.17 -12.70
N ASN A 2 -17.54 -1.88 -13.03
CA ASN A 2 -16.91 -1.40 -14.27
C ASN A 2 -15.40 -1.58 -14.16
N LEU A 3 -14.79 -2.44 -14.97
CA LEU A 3 -13.35 -2.75 -14.96
C LEU A 3 -12.48 -1.50 -15.22
N GLY A 4 -13.03 -0.44 -15.82
CA GLY A 4 -12.33 0.84 -15.98
C GLY A 4 -11.98 1.53 -14.66
N SER A 5 -12.72 1.27 -13.57
CA SER A 5 -12.39 1.78 -12.23
C SER A 5 -11.30 0.97 -11.55
N ALA A 6 -11.04 -0.25 -11.99
CA ALA A 6 -10.03 -1.14 -11.40
C ALA A 6 -8.61 -0.58 -11.57
N ALA A 7 -8.34 0.11 -12.68
CA ALA A 7 -7.03 0.72 -12.95
C ALA A 7 -6.57 1.74 -11.88
N PHE A 8 -7.50 2.25 -11.05
CA PHE A 8 -7.23 3.26 -10.02
C PHE A 8 -7.62 2.79 -8.61
N THR A 9 -7.55 1.50 -8.39
CA THR A 9 -7.60 0.86 -7.06
C THR A 9 -6.37 -0.02 -6.92
N HIS A 10 -6.02 -0.45 -5.72
CA HIS A 10 -4.92 -1.40 -5.52
C HIS A 10 -5.40 -2.86 -5.56
N GLY A 11 -6.70 -3.08 -5.46
CA GLY A 11 -7.30 -4.40 -5.45
C GLY A 11 -8.81 -4.36 -5.53
N CYS A 12 -9.44 -5.52 -5.63
CA CYS A 12 -10.89 -5.68 -5.67
C CYS A 12 -11.32 -6.97 -4.97
N GLY A 13 -12.30 -6.85 -4.09
CA GLY A 13 -12.96 -7.99 -3.45
C GLY A 13 -13.99 -8.65 -4.36
N PHE A 14 -13.98 -9.95 -4.36
CA PHE A 14 -14.95 -10.82 -5.02
C PHE A 14 -15.61 -11.73 -4.00
N ALA A 15 -16.86 -12.11 -4.22
CA ALA A 15 -17.53 -13.10 -3.42
C ALA A 15 -18.21 -14.13 -4.36
N ASP A 16 -18.14 -15.39 -3.98
CA ASP A 16 -18.89 -16.45 -4.68
C ASP A 16 -20.36 -16.52 -4.20
N ALA A 17 -21.13 -17.41 -4.80
CA ALA A 17 -22.53 -17.62 -4.43
C ALA A 17 -22.72 -18.19 -3.00
N ARG A 18 -21.66 -18.71 -2.38
CA ARG A 18 -21.65 -19.24 -1.01
C ARG A 18 -21.20 -18.22 0.02
N GLY A 19 -20.89 -16.98 -0.42
CA GLY A 19 -20.38 -15.92 0.44
C GLY A 19 -18.88 -16.02 0.77
N GLN A 20 -18.14 -16.93 0.12
CA GLN A 20 -16.69 -16.97 0.25
C GLN A 20 -16.11 -15.76 -0.46
N GLN A 21 -15.19 -15.08 0.22
CA GLN A 21 -14.58 -13.85 -0.29
C GLN A 21 -13.12 -14.08 -0.66
N ILE A 22 -12.72 -13.45 -1.75
CA ILE A 22 -11.33 -13.35 -2.18
C ILE A 22 -11.04 -11.90 -2.56
N ASP A 23 -9.93 -11.36 -2.08
CA ASP A 23 -9.40 -10.07 -2.50
C ASP A 23 -8.25 -10.28 -3.47
N ILE A 24 -8.40 -9.77 -4.69
CA ILE A 24 -7.34 -9.79 -5.70
C ILE A 24 -6.70 -8.40 -5.73
N HIS A 25 -5.40 -8.36 -5.43
CA HIS A 25 -4.60 -7.16 -5.46
C HIS A 25 -3.65 -7.19 -6.67
N TRP A 26 -3.54 -6.07 -7.38
CA TRP A 26 -2.57 -5.85 -8.46
C TRP A 26 -1.50 -4.82 -8.09
N ALA A 27 -1.58 -4.27 -6.88
CA ALA A 27 -0.51 -3.58 -6.21
C ALA A 27 -0.47 -4.08 -4.76
N ALA A 28 0.69 -4.54 -4.31
CA ALA A 28 0.88 -5.08 -2.97
C ALA A 28 0.62 -4.00 -1.90
N LEU A 29 1.04 -2.77 -2.16
CA LEU A 29 0.84 -1.66 -1.23
C LEU A 29 -0.15 -0.65 -1.80
N SER A 30 -1.17 -0.31 -1.02
CA SER A 30 -2.20 0.65 -1.42
C SER A 30 -1.68 2.09 -1.64
N THR A 31 -0.49 2.39 -1.17
CA THR A 31 0.19 3.69 -1.31
C THR A 31 1.16 3.73 -2.49
N HIS A 32 1.45 2.60 -3.14
CA HIS A 32 2.40 2.43 -4.23
C HIS A 32 1.74 1.66 -5.36
N CYS A 33 0.86 2.33 -6.11
CA CYS A 33 0.05 1.72 -7.15
C CYS A 33 0.49 2.08 -8.57
N ALA A 34 1.65 2.71 -8.73
CA ALA A 34 2.19 3.01 -10.05
C ALA A 34 2.61 1.72 -10.78
N PRO A 35 2.48 1.66 -12.11
CA PRO A 35 2.96 0.52 -12.88
C PRO A 35 4.42 0.20 -12.55
N GLY A 36 4.71 -1.05 -12.25
CA GLY A 36 6.06 -1.51 -11.92
C GLY A 36 6.51 -1.27 -10.48
N SER A 37 5.69 -0.67 -9.61
CA SER A 37 6.03 -0.45 -8.20
C SER A 37 6.40 -1.74 -7.46
N ASP A 38 5.82 -2.88 -7.84
CA ASP A 38 6.06 -4.18 -7.23
C ASP A 38 7.09 -5.04 -7.97
N ALA A 39 7.80 -4.48 -8.98
CA ALA A 39 8.74 -5.26 -9.79
C ALA A 39 9.83 -5.96 -8.94
N ARG A 40 10.32 -5.31 -7.87
CA ARG A 40 11.29 -5.90 -6.95
C ARG A 40 10.69 -7.02 -6.09
N PHE A 41 9.43 -6.88 -5.67
CA PHE A 41 8.71 -7.95 -4.98
C PHE A 41 8.60 -9.20 -5.85
N TRP A 42 8.21 -9.02 -7.11
CA TRP A 42 8.16 -10.13 -8.07
C TRP A 42 9.53 -10.76 -8.35
N ALA A 43 10.58 -9.94 -8.45
CA ALA A 43 11.94 -10.43 -8.70
C ALA A 43 12.51 -11.28 -7.54
N ARG A 44 12.03 -11.06 -6.30
CA ARG A 44 12.46 -11.77 -5.09
C ARG A 44 11.44 -12.78 -4.59
N ALA A 45 10.31 -12.92 -5.28
CA ALA A 45 9.27 -13.85 -4.88
C ALA A 45 9.80 -15.29 -4.78
N VAL A 46 9.42 -15.98 -3.73
CA VAL A 46 9.87 -17.35 -3.45
C VAL A 46 8.78 -18.37 -3.75
N PRO A 47 9.11 -19.56 -4.23
CA PRO A 47 8.13 -20.61 -4.48
C PRO A 47 7.58 -21.16 -3.15
N MET A 48 6.26 -21.21 -3.05
CA MET A 48 5.52 -21.83 -1.95
C MET A 48 4.79 -23.07 -2.47
N PRO A 49 5.21 -24.27 -2.10
CA PRO A 49 4.57 -25.50 -2.53
C PRO A 49 3.21 -25.66 -1.83
N LEU A 50 2.18 -26.03 -2.61
CA LEU A 50 0.86 -26.39 -2.13
C LEU A 50 0.46 -27.76 -2.68
N PRO A 51 -0.51 -28.48 -2.08
CA PRO A 51 -0.98 -29.75 -2.61
C PRO A 51 -1.48 -29.69 -4.06
N ALA A 52 -2.01 -28.54 -4.48
CA ALA A 52 -2.54 -28.32 -5.84
C ALA A 52 -1.54 -27.72 -6.82
N GLY A 53 -0.31 -27.42 -6.41
CA GLY A 53 0.72 -26.79 -7.24
C GLY A 53 1.65 -25.86 -6.47
N THR A 54 2.39 -25.01 -7.19
CA THR A 54 3.30 -24.04 -6.58
C THR A 54 2.78 -22.63 -6.81
N LEU A 55 2.71 -21.83 -5.76
CA LEU A 55 2.49 -20.39 -5.83
C LEU A 55 3.80 -19.63 -5.62
N LEU A 56 3.80 -18.35 -5.96
CA LEU A 56 4.87 -17.43 -5.55
C LEU A 56 4.37 -16.64 -4.33
N SER A 57 5.20 -16.56 -3.31
CA SER A 57 5.00 -15.73 -2.11
C SER A 57 6.04 -14.62 -2.07
N LEU A 58 5.77 -13.56 -1.32
CA LEU A 58 6.80 -12.57 -1.00
C LEU A 58 7.95 -13.26 -0.25
N CYS A 59 9.19 -12.82 -0.47
CA CYS A 59 10.28 -13.22 0.42
C CYS A 59 10.04 -12.64 1.83
N PRO A 60 10.60 -13.22 2.89
CA PRO A 60 10.29 -12.82 4.27
C PRO A 60 10.46 -11.34 4.56
N SER A 61 11.51 -10.70 4.04
CA SER A 61 11.74 -9.26 4.25
C SER A 61 10.66 -8.39 3.58
N ASP A 62 10.26 -8.73 2.35
CA ASP A 62 9.19 -8.05 1.62
C ASP A 62 7.82 -8.31 2.28
N GLU A 63 7.62 -9.51 2.81
CA GLU A 63 6.42 -9.88 3.53
C GLU A 63 6.26 -9.08 4.82
N LEU A 64 7.34 -8.86 5.59
CA LEU A 64 7.29 -8.00 6.77
C LEU A 64 6.96 -6.55 6.42
N VAL A 65 7.53 -6.01 5.32
CA VAL A 65 7.16 -4.69 4.81
C VAL A 65 5.65 -4.63 4.50
N HIS A 66 5.13 -5.64 3.81
CA HIS A 66 3.71 -5.72 3.47
C HIS A 66 2.81 -5.82 4.71
N ILE A 67 3.13 -6.71 5.65
CA ILE A 67 2.40 -6.91 6.91
C ILE A 67 2.28 -5.59 7.67
N ILE A 68 3.41 -4.90 7.89
CA ILE A 68 3.44 -3.64 8.63
C ILE A 68 2.66 -2.56 7.86
N ALA A 69 2.96 -2.34 6.60
CA ALA A 69 2.31 -1.30 5.80
C ALA A 69 0.80 -1.50 5.68
N HIS A 70 0.34 -2.75 5.60
CA HIS A 70 -1.08 -3.09 5.59
C HIS A 70 -1.72 -2.91 6.97
N GLY A 71 -1.02 -3.29 8.04
CA GLY A 71 -1.50 -3.21 9.42
C GLY A 71 -1.61 -1.79 9.96
N LEU A 72 -0.77 -0.87 9.47
CA LEU A 72 -0.79 0.55 9.87
C LEU A 72 -1.91 1.37 9.21
N ARG A 73 -2.65 0.80 8.27
CA ARG A 73 -3.79 1.49 7.65
C ARG A 73 -4.84 1.77 8.72
N TRP A 74 -5.46 2.95 8.60
CA TRP A 74 -6.55 3.28 9.50
C TRP A 74 -7.66 2.22 9.43
N ASN A 75 -8.08 1.78 10.62
CA ASN A 75 -9.22 0.89 10.78
C ASN A 75 -10.06 1.39 11.97
N HIS A 76 -11.38 1.25 11.90
CA HIS A 76 -12.28 1.66 12.98
C HIS A 76 -11.96 0.94 14.31
N ILE A 77 -11.62 -0.34 14.22
CA ILE A 77 -11.05 -1.11 15.32
C ILE A 77 -9.62 -1.44 14.91
N PRO A 78 -8.59 -0.94 15.62
CA PRO A 78 -7.21 -1.28 15.33
C PRO A 78 -7.04 -2.81 15.29
N SER A 79 -6.58 -3.32 14.16
CA SER A 79 -6.35 -4.75 14.03
C SER A 79 -5.03 -5.14 14.68
N ILE A 80 -5.06 -6.06 15.63
CA ILE A 80 -3.84 -6.67 16.19
C ILE A 80 -3.26 -7.76 15.26
N ARG A 81 -3.97 -8.13 14.21
CA ARG A 81 -3.58 -9.22 13.30
C ARG A 81 -2.19 -9.04 12.73
N TRP A 82 -1.84 -7.84 12.29
CA TRP A 82 -0.53 -7.57 11.74
C TRP A 82 0.62 -7.85 12.72
N VAL A 83 0.39 -7.64 14.02
CA VAL A 83 1.37 -7.97 15.07
C VAL A 83 1.55 -9.48 15.16
N ALA A 84 0.47 -10.25 15.16
CA ALA A 84 0.53 -11.71 15.20
C ALA A 84 1.23 -12.27 13.94
N ASP A 85 0.89 -11.73 12.77
CA ASP A 85 1.49 -12.13 11.49
C ASP A 85 3.01 -11.84 11.48
N ALA A 86 3.41 -10.63 11.91
CA ALA A 86 4.82 -10.23 11.99
C ALA A 86 5.61 -11.06 13.02
N VAL A 87 5.04 -11.31 14.20
CA VAL A 87 5.66 -12.16 15.24
C VAL A 87 5.85 -13.57 14.71
N THR A 88 4.83 -14.14 14.06
CA THR A 88 4.92 -15.48 13.47
C THR A 88 6.02 -15.55 12.42
N LEU A 89 6.05 -14.60 11.49
CA LEU A 89 7.08 -14.54 10.44
C LEU A 89 8.49 -14.46 11.06
N LEU A 90 8.72 -13.51 11.94
CA LEU A 90 10.03 -13.29 12.57
C LEU A 90 10.48 -14.48 13.43
N THR A 91 9.54 -15.17 14.08
CA THR A 91 9.83 -16.37 14.85
C THR A 91 10.24 -17.54 13.93
N CYS A 92 9.53 -17.70 12.80
CA CYS A 92 9.84 -18.76 11.83
C CYS A 92 11.20 -18.54 11.14
N GLU A 93 11.50 -17.32 10.75
CA GLU A 93 12.75 -16.98 10.06
C GLU A 93 13.95 -16.90 11.02
N GLY A 94 13.73 -16.42 12.24
CA GLY A 94 14.76 -16.31 13.27
C GLY A 94 15.99 -15.54 12.79
N ALA A 95 17.17 -16.13 12.95
CA ALA A 95 18.45 -15.50 12.57
C ALA A 95 18.68 -15.42 11.03
N ALA A 96 17.87 -16.12 10.23
CA ALA A 96 17.99 -16.10 8.78
C ALA A 96 17.29 -14.92 8.13
N PHE A 97 16.52 -14.12 8.90
CA PHE A 97 15.81 -12.96 8.38
C PHE A 97 16.78 -11.89 7.87
N ASP A 98 16.59 -11.47 6.61
CA ASP A 98 17.43 -10.45 5.96
C ASP A 98 16.97 -9.04 6.32
N TRP A 99 17.53 -8.50 7.40
CA TRP A 99 17.25 -7.17 7.89
C TRP A 99 17.76 -6.05 6.98
N ASP A 100 18.85 -6.27 6.26
CA ASP A 100 19.42 -5.26 5.38
C ASP A 100 18.54 -5.06 4.15
N LEU A 101 18.02 -6.17 3.60
CA LEU A 101 16.99 -6.12 2.55
C LEU A 101 15.70 -5.43 3.02
N PHE A 102 15.26 -5.72 4.25
CA PHE A 102 14.08 -5.08 4.83
C PHE A 102 14.27 -3.55 4.92
N VAL A 103 15.39 -3.08 5.45
CA VAL A 103 15.69 -1.64 5.58
C VAL A 103 15.77 -0.97 4.21
N ASP A 104 16.45 -1.60 3.22
CA ASP A 104 16.52 -1.08 1.83
C ASP A 104 15.12 -0.90 1.23
N GLU A 105 14.23 -1.87 1.42
CA GLU A 105 12.89 -1.78 0.87
C GLU A 105 12.02 -0.73 1.59
N VAL A 106 12.16 -0.58 2.92
CA VAL A 106 11.51 0.47 3.72
C VAL A 106 11.95 1.86 3.29
N ASP A 107 13.27 2.06 3.09
CA ASP A 107 13.84 3.35 2.64
C ASP A 107 13.33 3.69 1.24
N ARG A 108 13.50 2.77 0.30
CA ARG A 108 13.10 2.96 -1.10
C ARG A 108 11.63 3.31 -1.27
N ARG A 109 10.77 2.82 -0.38
CA ARG A 109 9.32 3.11 -0.40
C ARG A 109 8.92 4.30 0.48
N GLY A 110 9.87 4.93 1.19
CA GLY A 110 9.57 6.05 2.11
C GLY A 110 8.64 5.65 3.25
N LEU A 111 8.76 4.42 3.77
CA LEU A 111 7.87 3.87 4.81
C LEU A 111 8.41 4.06 6.22
N GLY A 112 9.61 4.64 6.40
CA GLY A 112 10.30 4.77 7.69
C GLY A 112 9.44 5.38 8.79
N ILE A 113 8.63 6.41 8.47
CA ILE A 113 7.75 7.10 9.45
C ILE A 113 6.78 6.12 10.14
N GLY A 114 6.18 5.22 9.38
CA GLY A 114 5.23 4.24 9.90
C GLY A 114 5.91 3.01 10.48
N VAL A 115 6.97 2.55 9.83
CA VAL A 115 7.66 1.30 10.19
C VAL A 115 8.45 1.42 11.49
N ALA A 116 9.13 2.55 11.75
CA ALA A 116 9.90 2.71 12.97
C ALA A 116 9.08 2.52 14.27
N PRO A 117 7.91 3.15 14.46
CA PRO A 117 7.06 2.87 15.61
C PRO A 117 6.48 1.46 15.61
N ALA A 118 6.22 0.86 14.45
CA ALA A 118 5.75 -0.52 14.37
C ALA A 118 6.81 -1.51 14.86
N LEU A 119 8.08 -1.34 14.48
CA LEU A 119 9.18 -2.15 15.00
C LEU A 119 9.34 -1.98 16.53
N ALA A 120 9.15 -0.77 17.05
CA ALA A 120 9.17 -0.53 18.48
C ALA A 120 8.04 -1.28 19.22
N VAL A 121 6.86 -1.40 18.61
CA VAL A 121 5.77 -2.24 19.13
C VAL A 121 6.15 -3.72 19.10
N LEU A 122 6.67 -4.21 17.97
CA LEU A 122 7.09 -5.62 17.84
C LEU A 122 8.19 -6.01 18.82
N ALA A 123 9.09 -5.09 19.17
CA ALA A 123 10.15 -5.34 20.12
C ALA A 123 9.65 -5.62 21.57
N HIS A 124 8.36 -5.40 21.87
CA HIS A 124 7.74 -5.80 23.14
C HIS A 124 7.31 -7.28 23.17
N TYR A 125 7.34 -7.93 22.01
CA TYR A 125 7.05 -9.36 21.89
C TYR A 125 8.38 -10.13 21.85
N ASP A 126 8.32 -11.43 22.10
CA ASP A 126 9.52 -12.28 22.14
C ASP A 126 10.00 -12.61 20.70
N VAL A 127 10.44 -11.55 19.98
CA VAL A 127 11.01 -11.64 18.65
C VAL A 127 12.35 -10.93 18.58
N SER A 128 13.31 -11.52 17.88
CA SER A 128 14.67 -10.98 17.78
C SER A 128 14.76 -9.90 16.71
N ILE A 129 14.48 -8.65 17.11
CA ILE A 129 14.75 -7.47 16.25
C ILE A 129 16.05 -6.83 16.73
N PRO A 130 17.11 -6.79 15.90
CA PRO A 130 18.36 -6.16 16.33
C PRO A 130 18.12 -4.66 16.61
N PRO A 131 18.57 -4.11 17.77
CA PRO A 131 18.35 -2.70 18.11
C PRO A 131 18.84 -1.73 17.03
N ARG A 132 19.94 -2.07 16.34
CA ARG A 132 20.49 -1.29 15.20
C ARG A 132 19.46 -1.06 14.09
N ILE A 133 18.56 -2.02 13.85
CA ILE A 133 17.55 -1.95 12.77
C ILE A 133 16.51 -0.87 13.12
N ILE A 134 16.06 -0.83 14.35
CA ILE A 134 15.11 0.20 14.80
C ILE A 134 15.73 1.59 14.65
N GLU A 135 17.00 1.76 15.02
CA GLU A 135 17.72 3.02 14.86
C GLU A 135 17.94 3.38 13.40
N GLN A 136 18.33 2.42 12.55
CA GLN A 136 18.49 2.62 11.11
C GLN A 136 17.17 3.09 10.47
N VAL A 137 16.06 2.40 10.73
CA VAL A 137 14.76 2.78 10.17
C VAL A 137 14.30 4.15 10.68
N ARG A 138 14.56 4.47 11.96
CA ARG A 138 14.26 5.79 12.54
C ARG A 138 15.07 6.91 11.89
N ALA A 139 16.30 6.64 11.49
CA ALA A 139 17.19 7.58 10.86
C ALA A 139 16.96 7.79 9.36
N LEU A 140 16.09 6.99 8.73
CA LEU A 140 15.78 7.11 7.31
C LEU A 140 15.22 8.51 6.99
N PRO A 141 15.65 9.11 5.87
CA PRO A 141 15.13 10.41 5.46
C PRO A 141 13.65 10.33 5.12
N ALA A 142 12.87 11.33 5.50
CA ALA A 142 11.45 11.42 5.17
C ALA A 142 11.18 12.65 4.30
N THR A 143 10.72 12.43 3.09
CA THR A 143 10.29 13.49 2.18
C THR A 143 8.91 14.05 2.54
N ALA A 144 8.50 15.15 1.93
CA ALA A 144 7.13 15.65 2.06
C ALA A 144 6.10 14.63 1.53
N ILE A 145 6.46 13.89 0.48
CA ILE A 145 5.61 12.84 -0.10
C ILE A 145 5.44 11.69 0.90
N ASP A 146 6.49 11.28 1.59
CA ASP A 146 6.42 10.19 2.58
C ASP A 146 5.53 10.58 3.76
N ARG A 147 5.63 11.82 4.23
CA ARG A 147 4.72 12.35 5.26
C ARG A 147 3.27 12.37 4.79
N TRP A 148 3.02 12.69 3.54
CA TRP A 148 1.67 12.65 2.97
C TRP A 148 1.15 11.22 2.82
N ARG A 149 2.01 10.26 2.45
CA ARG A 149 1.67 8.83 2.41
C ARG A 149 1.25 8.33 3.78
N ASP A 150 2.06 8.60 4.80
CA ASP A 150 1.76 8.20 6.17
C ASP A 150 0.43 8.82 6.65
N ALA A 151 0.23 10.11 6.44
CA ALA A 151 -1.01 10.79 6.77
C ALA A 151 -2.23 10.20 6.03
N HIS A 152 -2.08 9.87 4.73
CA HIS A 152 -3.13 9.23 3.95
C HIS A 152 -3.47 7.84 4.48
N THR A 153 -2.47 7.04 4.81
CA THR A 153 -2.62 5.69 5.37
C THR A 153 -3.40 5.71 6.67
N ARG A 154 -3.17 6.70 7.51
CA ARG A 154 -3.84 6.89 8.81
C ARG A 154 -5.16 7.65 8.72
N TRP A 155 -5.53 8.17 7.54
CA TRP A 155 -6.76 8.97 7.41
C TRP A 155 -8.01 8.09 7.50
N PRO A 156 -8.97 8.43 8.37
CA PRO A 156 -10.22 7.69 8.49
C PRO A 156 -11.01 7.75 7.19
N TRP A 157 -11.26 6.59 6.57
CA TRP A 157 -11.92 6.50 5.27
C TRP A 157 -13.37 7.05 5.26
N HIS A 158 -14.03 7.10 6.42
CA HIS A 158 -15.38 7.65 6.60
C HIS A 158 -15.41 9.17 6.73
N GLN A 159 -14.26 9.81 6.95
CA GLN A 159 -14.19 11.27 7.05
C GLN A 159 -13.97 11.91 5.68
N PRO A 160 -14.49 13.15 5.46
CA PRO A 160 -14.20 13.91 4.26
C PRO A 160 -12.69 14.10 4.09
N LYS A 161 -12.18 13.72 2.92
CA LYS A 161 -10.75 13.86 2.65
C LYS A 161 -10.39 15.31 2.35
N PRO A 162 -9.39 15.91 3.01
CA PRO A 162 -8.82 17.19 2.61
C PRO A 162 -8.32 17.16 1.17
N LEU A 163 -8.26 18.30 0.50
CA LEU A 163 -7.78 18.40 -0.89
C LEU A 163 -6.39 17.80 -1.08
N GLY A 164 -5.49 17.97 -0.09
CA GLY A 164 -4.15 17.37 -0.12
C GLY A 164 -4.19 15.82 -0.16
N VAL A 165 -5.10 15.20 0.61
CA VAL A 165 -5.27 13.74 0.61
C VAL A 165 -5.87 13.26 -0.72
N ILE A 166 -6.78 14.05 -1.32
CA ILE A 166 -7.34 13.73 -2.66
C ILE A 166 -6.25 13.82 -3.74
N ALA A 167 -5.40 14.87 -3.68
CA ALA A 167 -4.28 14.99 -4.59
C ALA A 167 -3.31 13.80 -4.45
N PHE A 168 -3.05 13.38 -3.22
CA PHE A 168 -2.21 12.22 -2.95
C PHE A 168 -2.83 10.91 -3.48
N ASP A 169 -4.15 10.76 -3.43
CA ASP A 169 -4.83 9.60 -4.05
C ASP A 169 -4.49 9.45 -5.55
N ALA A 170 -4.23 10.56 -6.24
CA ALA A 170 -3.78 10.53 -7.63
C ALA A 170 -2.27 10.22 -7.75
N LEU A 171 -1.45 10.82 -6.88
CA LEU A 171 0.01 10.70 -6.95
C LEU A 171 0.50 9.26 -6.74
N ARG A 172 -0.16 8.46 -5.91
CA ARG A 172 0.22 7.05 -5.68
C ARG A 172 0.21 6.18 -6.94
N PHE A 173 -0.45 6.64 -8.03
CA PHE A 173 -0.50 5.95 -9.32
C PHE A 173 0.56 6.42 -10.31
N VAL A 174 1.32 7.46 -9.97
CA VAL A 174 2.32 8.06 -10.88
C VAL A 174 3.72 8.10 -10.30
N ASP A 175 3.87 7.66 -9.06
CA ASP A 175 5.15 7.64 -8.36
C ASP A 175 6.19 6.80 -9.12
N GLY A 176 7.38 7.37 -9.32
CA GLY A 176 8.45 6.73 -10.11
C GLY A 176 8.26 6.78 -11.63
N LEU A 177 7.16 7.34 -12.14
CA LEU A 177 6.98 7.52 -13.57
C LEU A 177 7.66 8.80 -14.07
N GLY A 178 8.19 8.75 -15.29
CA GLY A 178 8.65 9.96 -16.00
C GLY A 178 7.49 10.93 -16.28
N PRO A 179 7.80 12.21 -16.63
CA PRO A 179 6.77 13.27 -16.69
C PRO A 179 5.64 13.00 -17.68
N VAL A 180 5.93 12.43 -18.85
CA VAL A 180 4.90 12.15 -19.86
C VAL A 180 3.99 10.99 -19.46
N PRO A 181 4.48 9.81 -19.03
CA PRO A 181 3.66 8.75 -18.45
C PRO A 181 2.85 9.22 -17.25
N ALA A 182 3.44 9.99 -16.34
CA ALA A 182 2.76 10.54 -15.17
C ALA A 182 1.58 11.44 -15.56
N ALA A 183 1.77 12.36 -16.51
CA ALA A 183 0.71 13.24 -17.00
C ALA A 183 -0.43 12.44 -17.64
N ARG A 184 -0.12 11.41 -18.45
CA ARG A 184 -1.13 10.52 -19.04
C ARG A 184 -1.91 9.76 -17.97
N GLN A 185 -1.23 9.22 -16.96
CA GLN A 185 -1.85 8.47 -15.89
C GLN A 185 -2.75 9.37 -15.02
N LEU A 186 -2.30 10.58 -14.69
CA LEU A 186 -3.11 11.57 -13.97
C LEU A 186 -4.35 11.98 -14.75
N ALA A 187 -4.22 12.24 -16.04
CA ALA A 187 -5.34 12.55 -16.91
C ALA A 187 -6.37 11.40 -16.92
N SER A 188 -5.90 10.17 -17.04
CA SER A 188 -6.76 8.98 -16.98
C SER A 188 -7.42 8.83 -15.60
N TYR A 189 -6.71 9.09 -14.51
CA TYR A 189 -7.27 9.10 -13.16
C TYR A 189 -8.41 10.13 -13.01
N VAL A 190 -8.17 11.37 -13.47
CA VAL A 190 -9.17 12.44 -13.41
C VAL A 190 -10.44 12.06 -14.18
N VAL A 191 -10.27 11.51 -15.37
CA VAL A 191 -11.42 11.05 -16.18
C VAL A 191 -12.21 9.96 -15.46
N ASN A 192 -11.53 8.93 -14.98
CA ASN A 192 -12.20 7.83 -14.27
C ASN A 192 -12.90 8.31 -12.98
N ARG A 193 -12.33 9.31 -12.30
CA ARG A 193 -12.89 9.85 -11.07
C ARG A 193 -14.08 10.77 -11.27
N LEU A 194 -14.07 11.55 -12.35
CA LEU A 194 -15.06 12.58 -12.68
C LEU A 194 -16.07 12.15 -13.74
N ALA A 195 -15.74 11.19 -14.59
CA ALA A 195 -16.59 10.64 -15.63
C ALA A 195 -16.62 9.11 -15.51
N PRO A 196 -17.49 8.55 -14.63
CA PRO A 196 -17.63 7.09 -14.48
C PRO A 196 -18.04 6.37 -15.77
N ASP A 197 -18.58 7.12 -16.75
CA ASP A 197 -18.91 6.64 -18.09
C ASP A 197 -17.69 6.59 -19.04
N GLY A 198 -16.51 7.01 -18.56
CA GLY A 198 -15.27 7.06 -19.33
C GLY A 198 -15.21 8.15 -20.40
N ARG A 199 -16.17 9.09 -20.42
CA ARG A 199 -16.27 10.14 -21.44
C ARG A 199 -15.75 11.49 -20.94
N TRP A 200 -14.71 12.01 -21.55
CA TRP A 200 -14.16 13.34 -21.22
C TRP A 200 -15.19 14.47 -21.22
N ARG A 201 -16.19 14.38 -22.06
CA ARG A 201 -17.28 15.38 -22.18
C ARG A 201 -18.13 15.46 -20.94
N SER A 202 -18.19 14.41 -20.11
CA SER A 202 -18.95 14.37 -18.87
C SER A 202 -18.20 15.02 -17.69
N VAL A 203 -16.88 15.21 -17.80
CA VAL A 203 -16.04 15.77 -16.73
C VAL A 203 -16.50 17.15 -16.22
N PRO A 204 -16.79 18.15 -17.10
CA PRO A 204 -17.20 19.47 -16.62
C PRO A 204 -18.53 19.43 -15.84
N VAL A 205 -19.50 18.65 -16.30
CA VAL A 205 -20.81 18.51 -15.66
C VAL A 205 -20.68 17.85 -14.29
N GLN A 206 -19.89 16.76 -14.21
CA GLN A 206 -19.66 16.05 -12.96
C GLN A 206 -18.86 16.88 -11.96
N LEU A 207 -17.88 17.64 -12.44
CA LEU A 207 -17.10 18.56 -11.59
C LEU A 207 -18.00 19.65 -11.01
N TYR A 208 -18.83 20.27 -11.85
CA TYR A 208 -19.80 21.29 -11.40
C TYR A 208 -20.77 20.73 -10.37
N GLY A 209 -21.35 19.55 -10.59
CA GLY A 209 -22.24 18.88 -9.64
C GLY A 209 -21.57 18.60 -8.29
N LYS A 210 -20.30 18.15 -8.28
CA LYS A 210 -19.54 17.89 -7.04
C LYS A 210 -19.15 19.17 -6.30
N LEU A 211 -18.87 20.27 -7.01
CA LEU A 211 -18.60 21.57 -6.39
C LEU A 211 -19.86 22.14 -5.75
N ARG A 212 -20.98 22.06 -6.45
CA ARG A 212 -22.28 22.56 -5.93
C ARG A 212 -22.78 21.77 -4.71
N ALA A 213 -22.50 20.48 -4.63
CA ALA A 213 -22.88 19.64 -3.48
C ALA A 213 -22.02 19.87 -2.23
N ARG A 214 -20.97 20.69 -2.32
CA ARG A 214 -20.06 21.03 -1.20
C ARG A 214 -20.23 22.47 -0.69
N LEU A 215 -21.03 23.26 -1.39
CA LEU A 215 -21.50 24.59 -0.98
C LEU A 215 -22.89 24.49 -0.31
#